data_28f6a5d9c81dbeb89065b68a955b0aa9
#
_entry.id   28f6a5d9c81dbeb89065b68a955b0aa9
#
_cell.length_a   1.000
_cell.length_b   1.000
_cell.length_c   1.000
_cell.angle_alpha   90.00
_cell.angle_beta   90.00
_cell.angle_gamma   90.00
#
_symmetry.space_group_name_H-M   'P 1'
#
loop_
_entity.id
_entity.type
_entity.pdbx_description
1 polymer ?
#
loop_
_entity_poly.entity_id
_entity_poly.type
_entity_poly.pdbx_seq_one_letter_code
_entity_poly.pdbx_strand_id
1 'polypeptide(L)'
;ARRAASPATDSNAAGNSQRQWRWPVRGKVVEAFNIAKLRKGIKIKALARAAVRSSAPGEIVYAGNGLRGYGKLVIIKHSELLLSAYAHNDEILVREGQRVDTMQIISKLGSSGTLYFEIRKDGKPVDPASYLNQ
;
A
#
# COMPACT_ATOMS: atom_id res chain seq x y z
N ALA A 1 -21.04 -7.92 -3.74
CA ALA A 1 -20.86 -7.83 -3.18
C ALA A 1 -20.75 -7.99 -2.84
N ARG A 2 -20.97 -8.16 -3.13
CA ARG A 2 -20.72 -8.19 -2.53
C ARG A 2 -20.43 -8.50 -2.00
N ARG A 3 -20.43 -8.79 -2.01
CA ARG A 3 -19.94 -9.06 -1.26
C ARG A 3 -19.61 -9.36 -0.63
N ALA A 4 -19.74 -9.49 -0.69
CA ALA A 4 -19.29 -9.76 0.05
C ALA A 4 -18.84 -10.12 0.55
N ALA A 5 -18.93 -10.23 0.56
CA ALA A 5 -18.40 -10.53 1.15
C ALA A 5 -17.89 -10.86 1.59
N SER A 6 -17.86 -10.92 1.58
CA SER A 6 -17.27 -11.22 2.09
C SER A 6 -16.79 -11.59 2.68
N PRO A 7 -17.03 -11.75 3.07
CA PRO A 7 -16.37 -12.10 3.67
C PRO A 7 -15.81 -12.82 4.04
N ALA A 8 -16.06 -13.07 4.11
CA ALA A 8 -15.42 -13.74 4.44
C ALA A 8 -14.58 -14.14 4.27
N THR A 9 -14.48 -14.11 3.99
CA THR A 9 -13.62 -14.47 3.85
C THR A 9 -12.67 -14.11 4.16
N ASP A 10 -12.61 -13.61 4.62
CA ASP A 10 -11.69 -13.27 4.96
C ASP A 10 -11.00 -13.84 5.73
N SER A 11 -11.24 -14.42 6.11
CA SER A 11 -10.62 -14.93 6.94
C SER A 11 -9.61 -15.83 6.60
N ASN A 12 -9.79 -16.64 6.40
CA ASN A 12 -8.89 -17.46 6.11
C ASN A 12 -8.13 -16.96 5.40
N ALA A 13 -8.71 -16.37 5.44
CA ALA A 13 -8.05 -15.64 4.63
C ALA A 13 -6.71 -15.29 5.06
N ALA A 14 -6.40 -15.36 6.29
CA ALA A 14 -5.12 -14.93 6.70
C ALA A 14 -4.03 -15.57 5.86
N GLY A 15 -4.05 -16.86 5.76
CA GLY A 15 -3.07 -17.49 4.94
C GLY A 15 -3.32 -17.29 3.48
N ASN A 16 -4.58 -17.17 3.13
CA ASN A 16 -4.96 -17.10 1.74
C ASN A 16 -4.95 -15.68 1.19
N SER A 17 -4.76 -14.69 2.06
CA SER A 17 -4.76 -13.32 1.59
C SER A 17 -3.50 -12.96 0.82
N GLN A 18 -2.48 -13.77 0.93
CA GLN A 18 -1.26 -13.52 0.19
C GLN A 18 -1.56 -13.57 -1.29
N ARG A 19 -1.02 -12.56 -2.01
CA ARG A 19 -1.23 -12.42 -3.45
C ARG A 19 -2.65 -12.10 -3.83
N GLN A 20 -3.43 -11.65 -2.85
CA GLN A 20 -4.79 -11.18 -3.12
C GLN A 20 -4.91 -9.67 -3.05
N TRP A 21 -3.88 -9.01 -2.57
CA TRP A 21 -3.87 -7.54 -2.51
C TRP A 21 -3.69 -6.98 -3.92
N ARG A 22 -4.34 -5.89 -4.18
CA ARG A 22 -4.27 -5.26 -5.49
C ARG A 22 -3.06 -4.33 -5.55
N TRP A 23 -2.53 -4.18 -6.75
CA TRP A 23 -1.42 -3.25 -6.95
C TRP A 23 -1.90 -1.83 -6.67
N PRO A 24 -1.13 -1.02 -5.91
CA PRO A 24 -1.57 0.33 -5.56
C PRO A 24 -1.52 1.30 -6.72
N VAL A 25 -0.74 0.98 -7.74
CA VAL A 25 -0.65 1.80 -8.94
C VAL A 25 -0.28 0.88 -10.09
N ARG A 26 -0.71 1.25 -11.27
CA ARG A 26 -0.40 0.46 -12.47
C ARG A 26 0.97 0.92 -12.97
N GLY A 27 1.94 0.01 -13.01
CA GLY A 27 3.28 0.38 -13.42
C GLY A 27 4.23 -0.78 -13.35
N LYS A 28 5.51 -0.44 -13.39
CA LYS A 28 6.60 -1.42 -13.44
C LYS A 28 7.45 -1.31 -12.18
N VAL A 29 7.76 -2.44 -11.57
CA VAL A 29 8.66 -2.45 -10.41
C VAL A 29 10.07 -2.17 -10.93
N VAL A 30 10.64 -1.05 -10.47
CA VAL A 30 11.99 -0.64 -10.87
C VAL A 30 13.01 -0.86 -9.77
N GLU A 31 12.55 -1.13 -8.55
CA GLU A 31 13.44 -1.51 -7.46
C GLU A 31 12.70 -2.52 -6.59
N ALA A 32 13.25 -3.73 -6.44
CA ALA A 32 12.61 -4.81 -5.71
C ALA A 32 13.00 -4.78 -4.24
N PHE A 33 12.16 -5.40 -3.42
CA PHE A 33 12.45 -5.59 -2.00
C PHE A 33 13.73 -6.42 -1.84
N ASN A 34 14.60 -5.98 -0.93
CA ASN A 34 15.82 -6.72 -0.64
C ASN A 34 16.35 -6.26 0.71
N ILE A 35 15.97 -6.97 1.76
CA ILE A 35 16.30 -6.53 3.11
C ILE A 35 17.83 -6.53 3.36
N ALA A 36 18.55 -7.43 2.72
CA ALA A 36 20.01 -7.46 2.86
C ALA A 36 20.64 -6.19 2.32
N LYS A 37 20.00 -5.54 1.35
CA LYS A 37 20.47 -4.27 0.80
C LYS A 37 19.70 -3.10 1.38
N LEU A 38 18.98 -3.30 2.48
CA LEU A 38 18.21 -2.28 3.16
C LEU A 38 17.09 -1.69 2.30
N ARG A 39 16.61 -2.46 1.34
CA ARG A 39 15.44 -2.07 0.53
C ARG A 39 14.21 -2.67 1.19
N LYS A 40 13.52 -1.84 1.97
CA LYS A 40 12.41 -2.27 2.82
C LYS A 40 11.08 -2.33 2.08
N GLY A 41 11.05 -1.90 0.83
CA GLY A 41 9.83 -1.90 0.02
C GLY A 41 10.21 -1.98 -1.44
N ILE A 42 9.25 -1.64 -2.29
CA ILE A 42 9.46 -1.66 -3.74
C ILE A 42 9.20 -0.28 -4.30
N LYS A 43 9.84 0.03 -5.42
CA LYS A 43 9.52 1.24 -6.17
C LYS A 43 8.81 0.84 -7.45
N ILE A 44 7.70 1.51 -7.71
CA ILE A 44 6.88 1.24 -8.90
C ILE A 44 6.85 2.49 -9.75
N LYS A 45 7.29 2.37 -10.99
CA LYS A 45 7.26 3.47 -11.94
C LYS A 45 5.95 3.42 -12.70
N ALA A 46 5.15 4.46 -12.54
CA ALA A 46 3.85 4.59 -13.19
C ALA A 46 3.86 5.85 -14.05
N LEU A 47 2.69 6.27 -14.48
CA LEU A 47 2.56 7.53 -15.21
C LEU A 47 2.67 8.70 -14.26
N ALA A 48 3.11 9.83 -14.78
CA ALA A 48 3.14 11.07 -14.00
C ALA A 48 1.73 11.35 -13.46
N ARG A 49 1.66 11.73 -12.20
CA ARG A 49 0.41 12.14 -11.53
C ARG A 49 -0.62 11.03 -11.42
N ALA A 50 -0.19 9.77 -11.53
CA ALA A 50 -1.09 8.63 -11.44
C ALA A 50 -1.77 8.60 -10.07
N ALA A 51 -3.01 8.15 -10.04
CA ALA A 51 -3.74 7.94 -8.79
C ALA A 51 -3.18 6.70 -8.10
N VAL A 52 -3.01 6.81 -6.79
CA VAL A 52 -2.57 5.69 -5.94
C VAL A 52 -3.81 5.16 -5.23
N ARG A 53 -3.95 3.84 -5.19
CA ARG A 53 -5.14 3.20 -4.64
C ARG A 53 -4.76 2.25 -3.53
N SER A 54 -5.68 2.11 -2.56
CA SER A 54 -5.47 1.19 -1.45
C SER A 54 -5.40 -0.24 -1.96
N SER A 55 -4.40 -0.99 -1.52
CA SER A 55 -4.19 -2.37 -1.97
C SER A 55 -5.20 -3.33 -1.33
N ALA A 56 -5.77 -2.97 -0.19
CA ALA A 56 -6.70 -3.83 0.55
C ALA A 56 -7.52 -2.94 1.47
N PRO A 57 -8.63 -3.43 2.02
CA PRO A 57 -9.45 -2.59 2.90
C PRO A 57 -8.71 -2.27 4.20
N GLY A 58 -8.99 -1.13 4.78
CA GLY A 58 -8.38 -0.81 6.06
C GLY A 58 -8.72 0.57 6.54
N GLU A 59 -7.96 1.01 7.54
CA GLU A 59 -8.12 2.31 8.16
C GLU A 59 -6.87 3.12 7.99
N ILE A 60 -7.01 4.40 7.62
CA ILE A 60 -5.88 5.32 7.49
C ILE A 60 -5.38 5.63 8.90
N VAL A 61 -4.16 5.21 9.19
CA VAL A 61 -3.57 5.47 10.51
C VAL A 61 -2.51 6.56 10.46
N TYR A 62 -2.11 6.98 9.28
CA TYR A 62 -1.18 8.09 9.11
C TYR A 62 -1.39 8.71 7.74
N ALA A 63 -1.40 10.03 7.69
CA ALA A 63 -1.46 10.77 6.41
C ALA A 63 -0.73 12.09 6.63
N GLY A 64 0.48 12.21 6.09
CA GLY A 64 1.26 13.42 6.32
C GLY A 64 2.67 13.30 5.79
N ASN A 65 3.52 14.27 6.17
CA ASN A 65 4.90 14.31 5.69
C ASN A 65 5.90 14.42 6.82
N GLY A 66 5.54 13.97 8.01
CA GLY A 66 6.40 14.12 9.19
C GLY A 66 7.43 13.02 9.36
N LEU A 67 7.40 11.96 8.58
CA LEU A 67 8.36 10.88 8.71
C LEU A 67 9.48 11.06 7.68
N ARG A 68 10.70 11.14 8.20
CA ARG A 68 11.85 11.43 7.37
C ARG A 68 12.06 10.34 6.31
N GLY A 69 12.31 10.76 5.09
CA GLY A 69 12.64 9.85 4.00
C GLY A 69 11.46 9.37 3.20
N TYR A 70 10.23 9.64 3.67
CA TYR A 70 9.04 9.13 2.99
C TYR A 70 8.29 10.21 2.20
N GLY A 71 8.62 11.48 2.44
CA GLY A 71 7.84 12.56 1.83
C GLY A 71 6.40 12.50 2.29
N LYS A 72 5.46 12.75 1.40
CA LYS A 72 4.05 12.63 1.74
C LYS A 72 3.67 11.16 1.74
N LEU A 73 3.23 10.68 2.88
CA LEU A 73 3.06 9.27 3.19
C LEU A 73 1.66 8.98 3.70
N VAL A 74 1.07 7.88 3.21
CA VAL A 74 -0.18 7.33 3.73
C VAL A 74 0.12 5.93 4.26
N ILE A 75 -0.34 5.65 5.49
CA ILE A 75 -0.22 4.31 6.06
C ILE A 75 -1.63 3.80 6.35
N ILE A 76 -1.91 2.59 5.90
CA ILE A 76 -3.20 1.93 6.08
C ILE A 76 -3.01 0.70 6.95
N LYS A 77 -3.84 0.58 7.98
CA LYS A 77 -3.85 -0.60 8.86
C LYS A 77 -4.94 -1.54 8.36
N HIS A 78 -4.53 -2.74 7.98
CA HIS A 78 -5.45 -3.74 7.42
C HIS A 78 -5.88 -4.76 8.46
N SER A 79 -5.04 -5.03 9.45
CA SER A 79 -5.33 -5.93 10.55
C SER A 79 -4.38 -5.59 11.69
N GLU A 80 -4.46 -6.35 12.78
CA GLU A 80 -3.57 -6.08 13.92
C GLU A 80 -2.10 -6.14 13.53
N LEU A 81 -1.75 -6.98 12.59
CA LEU A 81 -0.35 -7.20 12.23
C LEU A 81 0.06 -6.57 10.90
N LEU A 82 -0.89 -6.21 10.04
CA LEU A 82 -0.55 -5.82 8.66
C LEU A 82 -0.82 -4.35 8.39
N LEU A 83 0.21 -3.68 7.88
CA LEU A 83 0.14 -2.30 7.41
C LEU A 83 0.64 -2.22 5.98
N SER A 84 0.11 -1.27 5.21
CA SER A 84 0.73 -0.89 3.94
C SER A 84 1.05 0.60 3.98
N ALA A 85 2.13 0.98 3.29
CA ALA A 85 2.62 2.35 3.28
C ALA A 85 2.87 2.79 1.85
N TYR A 86 2.43 4.00 1.53
CA TYR A 86 2.45 4.57 0.17
C TYR A 86 3.16 5.91 0.26
N ALA A 87 4.39 5.98 -0.25
CA ALA A 87 5.26 7.12 -0.01
C ALA A 87 5.61 7.87 -1.30
N HIS A 88 6.10 9.09 -1.13
CA HIS A 88 6.53 10.00 -2.20
C HIS A 88 5.35 10.48 -3.03
N ASN A 89 4.20 10.64 -2.38
CA ASN A 89 3.04 11.22 -3.04
C ASN A 89 3.23 12.73 -3.22
N ASP A 90 2.52 13.27 -4.19
CA ASP A 90 2.46 14.71 -4.37
C ASP A 90 1.25 15.28 -3.63
N GLU A 91 0.17 14.51 -3.62
CA GLU A 91 -1.08 14.98 -3.00
C GLU A 91 -1.72 13.83 -2.24
N ILE A 92 -2.11 14.09 -0.98
CA ILE A 92 -2.80 13.11 -0.14
C ILE A 92 -4.29 13.47 -0.15
N LEU A 93 -5.15 12.49 -0.43
CA LEU A 93 -6.58 12.69 -0.60
C LEU A 93 -7.41 12.07 0.52
N VAL A 94 -6.77 11.54 1.55
CA VAL A 94 -7.44 10.91 2.69
C VAL A 94 -6.88 11.48 3.97
N ARG A 95 -7.52 11.17 5.10
CA ARG A 95 -7.04 11.63 6.40
C ARG A 95 -7.10 10.51 7.42
N GLU A 96 -6.35 10.70 8.50
CA GLU A 96 -6.30 9.70 9.58
C GLU A 96 -7.69 9.44 10.13
N GLY A 97 -7.96 8.17 10.40
CA GLY A 97 -9.24 7.74 10.90
C GLY A 97 -10.23 7.30 9.83
N GLN A 98 -9.96 7.64 8.58
CA GLN A 98 -10.86 7.30 7.48
C GLN A 98 -10.72 5.83 7.13
N ARG A 99 -11.84 5.17 6.84
CA ARG A 99 -11.80 3.80 6.33
C ARG A 99 -11.82 3.84 4.82
N VAL A 100 -11.09 2.89 4.22
CA VAL A 100 -11.00 2.80 2.76
C VAL A 100 -11.24 1.37 2.33
N ASP A 101 -11.79 1.23 1.13
CA ASP A 101 -11.98 -0.06 0.49
C ASP A 101 -10.81 -0.35 -0.45
N THR A 102 -10.73 -1.60 -0.88
CA THR A 102 -9.76 -1.99 -1.89
C THR A 102 -9.93 -1.11 -3.13
N MET A 103 -8.84 -0.62 -3.67
CA MET A 103 -8.79 0.18 -4.90
C MET A 103 -9.37 1.58 -4.75
N GLN A 104 -9.69 1.99 -3.54
CA GLN A 104 -10.10 3.38 -3.32
C GLN A 104 -8.91 4.31 -3.51
N ILE A 105 -9.10 5.42 -4.19
CA ILE A 105 -8.02 6.38 -4.42
C ILE A 105 -7.67 7.06 -3.10
N ILE A 106 -6.38 7.07 -2.77
CA ILE A 106 -5.89 7.64 -1.52
C ILE A 106 -4.93 8.80 -1.74
N SER A 107 -4.29 8.88 -2.89
CA SER A 107 -3.32 9.93 -3.15
C SER A 107 -3.01 10.01 -4.64
N LYS A 108 -2.16 10.95 -5.01
CA LYS A 108 -1.67 11.08 -6.39
C LYS A 108 -0.16 11.27 -6.37
N LEU A 109 0.49 10.67 -7.36
CA LEU A 109 1.92 10.81 -7.55
C LEU A 109 2.23 12.16 -8.18
N GLY A 110 3.50 12.55 -8.08
CA GLY A 110 3.97 13.76 -8.73
C GLY A 110 4.40 13.51 -10.17
N SER A 111 5.18 14.43 -10.69
CA SER A 111 5.63 14.37 -12.08
C SER A 111 6.55 13.18 -12.34
N SER A 112 7.27 12.70 -11.32
CA SER A 112 8.15 11.54 -11.51
C SER A 112 7.36 10.26 -11.74
N GLY A 113 6.14 10.18 -11.21
CA GLY A 113 5.32 8.99 -11.36
C GLY A 113 5.85 7.77 -10.64
N THR A 114 6.66 7.95 -9.60
CA THR A 114 7.26 6.82 -8.88
C THR A 114 6.66 6.72 -7.48
N LEU A 115 6.14 5.55 -7.17
CA LEU A 115 5.59 5.25 -5.84
C LEU A 115 6.55 4.34 -5.10
N TYR A 116 6.80 4.68 -3.82
CA TYR A 116 7.50 3.77 -2.93
C TYR A 116 6.45 3.10 -2.06
N PHE A 117 6.44 1.77 -2.04
CA PHE A 117 5.40 0.97 -1.40
C PHE A 117 6.01 -0.05 -0.46
N GLU A 118 5.54 -0.06 0.80
CA GLU A 118 5.98 -1.03 1.80
C GLU A 118 4.78 -1.80 2.34
N ILE A 119 5.04 -3.05 2.73
CA ILE A 119 4.12 -3.81 3.56
C ILE A 119 4.88 -4.20 4.81
N ARG A 120 4.25 -4.00 5.96
CA ARG A 120 4.83 -4.36 7.25
C ARG A 120 3.95 -5.37 7.95
N LYS A 121 4.59 -6.42 8.47
CA LYS A 121 3.90 -7.43 9.26
C LYS A 121 4.56 -7.46 10.64
N ASP A 122 3.76 -7.19 11.67
CA ASP A 122 4.25 -7.15 13.05
C ASP A 122 5.43 -6.18 13.16
N GLY A 123 5.30 -5.02 12.51
CA GLY A 123 6.30 -3.97 12.55
C GLY A 123 7.51 -4.16 11.66
N LYS A 124 7.61 -5.29 10.98
CA LYS A 124 8.78 -5.61 10.17
C LYS A 124 8.46 -5.54 8.69
N PRO A 125 9.36 -4.97 7.88
CA PRO A 125 9.12 -4.94 6.44
C PRO A 125 9.15 -6.35 5.87
N VAL A 126 8.21 -6.64 4.98
CA VAL A 126 8.14 -7.93 4.28
C VAL A 126 8.04 -7.66 2.78
N ASP A 127 8.33 -8.67 2.00
CA ASP A 127 8.34 -8.53 0.54
C ASP A 127 6.91 -8.31 0.03
N PRO A 128 6.61 -7.13 -0.53
CA PRO A 128 5.28 -6.87 -1.04
C PRO A 128 4.83 -7.85 -2.14
N ALA A 129 5.78 -8.44 -2.87
CA ALA A 129 5.42 -9.38 -3.93
C ALA A 129 4.70 -10.61 -3.38
N SER A 130 4.88 -10.91 -2.08
CA SER A 130 4.18 -12.03 -1.45
C SER A 130 2.70 -11.77 -1.24
N TYR A 131 2.29 -10.51 -1.31
CA TYR A 131 0.91 -10.10 -1.02
C TYR A 131 0.16 -9.64 -2.26
N LEU A 132 0.86 -9.03 -3.20
CA LEU A 132 0.23 -8.46 -4.38
C LEU A 132 -0.16 -9.56 -5.36
N ASN A 133 -1.33 -9.38 -5.97
CA ASN A 133 -1.80 -10.37 -6.93
C ASN A 133 -0.91 -10.36 -8.18
N GLN A 134 -0.96 -11.45 -8.91
CA GLN A 134 -0.14 -11.59 -10.11
C GLN A 134 -0.74 -10.87 -11.29
#